data_2fd070e97e19ea919d9809af080e3cc2
#
_entry.id   2fd070e97e19ea919d9809af080e3cc2
#
_cell.length_a   1.000
_cell.length_b   1.000
_cell.length_c   1.000
_cell.angle_alpha   90.00
_cell.angle_beta   90.00
_cell.angle_gamma   90.00
#
_symmetry.space_group_name_H-M   'P 1'
#
loop_
_entity.id
_entity.type
_entity.pdbx_description
1 polymer ?
#
loop_
_entity_poly.entity_id
_entity_poly.type
_entity_poly.pdbx_seq_one_letter_code
_entity_poly.pdbx_strand_id
1 'polypeptide(L)' 'MTNVERQILLNQIAIMEALLPLAPSGAQSTRELLRQRYRETAQLVRELKP' A
#
# COMPACT_ATOMS: atom_id res chain seq x y z
N MET A 1 -0.07 14.98 -10.71
CA MET A 1 -0.59 14.67 -9.37
C MET A 1 -0.10 15.69 -8.37
N THR A 2 -0.97 16.09 -7.47
CA THR A 2 -0.65 17.07 -6.44
C THR A 2 0.17 16.46 -5.31
N ASN A 3 0.83 17.31 -4.52
CA ASN A 3 1.54 16.86 -3.32
C ASN A 3 0.59 16.20 -2.31
N VAL A 4 -0.64 16.67 -2.25
CA VAL A 4 -1.66 16.09 -1.36
C VAL A 4 -1.99 14.66 -1.77
N GLU A 5 -2.21 14.43 -3.06
CA GLU A 5 -2.51 13.11 -3.57
C GLU A 5 -1.33 12.13 -3.33
N ARG A 6 -0.12 12.60 -3.54
CA ARG A 6 1.07 11.80 -3.29
C ARG A 6 1.17 11.43 -1.80
N GLN A 7 0.89 12.39 -0.92
CA GLN A 7 0.92 12.16 0.51
C GLN A 7 -0.13 11.13 0.94
N ILE A 8 -1.33 11.19 0.36
CA ILE A 8 -2.38 10.21 0.63
C ILE A 8 -1.90 8.81 0.24
N LEU A 9 -1.29 8.65 -0.92
CA LEU A 9 -0.79 7.35 -1.37
C LEU A 9 0.33 6.82 -0.46
N LEU A 10 1.24 7.70 -0.05
CA LEU A 10 2.30 7.31 0.88
C LEU A 10 1.75 6.88 2.24
N ASN A 11 0.72 7.56 2.72
CA ASN A 11 0.05 7.19 3.96
C ASN A 11 -0.62 5.82 3.85
N GLN A 12 -1.24 5.53 2.69
CA GLN A 12 -1.83 4.21 2.45
C GLN A 12 -0.78 3.10 2.47
N ILE A 13 0.38 3.35 1.88
CA ILE A 13 1.50 2.41 1.91
C ILE A 13 1.92 2.12 3.35
N ALA A 14 2.08 3.16 4.16
CA ALA A 14 2.46 3.01 5.55
C ALA A 14 1.45 2.19 6.34
N ILE A 15 0.15 2.44 6.11
CA ILE A 15 -0.91 1.69 6.76
C ILE A 15 -0.87 0.22 6.35
N MET A 16 -0.73 -0.05 5.06
CA MET A 16 -0.65 -1.43 4.56
C MET A 16 0.55 -2.17 5.11
N GLU A 17 1.70 -1.51 5.22
CA GLU A 17 2.89 -2.10 5.82
C GLU A 17 2.66 -2.46 7.29
N ALA A 18 1.95 -1.61 8.01
CA ALA A 18 1.63 -1.88 9.41
C ALA A 18 0.64 -3.02 9.58
N LEU A 19 -0.29 -3.17 8.65
CA LEU A 19 -1.35 -4.18 8.73
C LEU A 19 -0.89 -5.57 8.30
N LEU A 20 0.05 -5.68 7.37
CA LEU A 20 0.51 -6.96 6.85
C LEU A 20 0.99 -7.92 7.95
N PRO A 21 1.84 -7.50 8.90
CA PRO A 21 2.28 -8.40 9.96
C PRO A 21 1.17 -8.80 10.92
N LEU A 22 0.09 -8.02 10.99
CA LEU A 22 -1.02 -8.26 11.91
C LEU A 22 -2.07 -9.20 11.31
N ALA A 23 -1.98 -9.52 10.02
CA ALA A 23 -2.94 -10.42 9.39
C ALA A 23 -2.85 -11.81 10.02
N PRO A 24 -3.98 -12.42 10.42
CA PRO A 24 -3.97 -13.76 10.99
C PRO A 24 -3.37 -14.78 10.02
N SER A 25 -2.70 -15.80 10.56
CA SER A 25 -2.06 -16.81 9.73
C SER A 25 -3.05 -17.59 8.85
N GLY A 26 -4.33 -17.63 9.23
CA GLY A 26 -5.36 -18.26 8.42
C GLY A 26 -5.98 -17.37 7.36
N ALA A 27 -5.59 -16.09 7.29
CA ALA A 27 -6.17 -15.11 6.36
C ALA A 27 -5.26 -14.88 5.16
N GLN A 28 -4.86 -15.96 4.49
CA GLN A 28 -3.92 -15.88 3.38
C GLN A 28 -4.45 -15.04 2.22
N SER A 29 -5.74 -15.17 1.90
CA SER A 29 -6.36 -14.38 0.83
C SER A 29 -6.31 -12.88 1.12
N THR A 30 -6.59 -12.50 2.36
CA THR A 30 -6.52 -11.10 2.79
C THR A 30 -5.08 -10.58 2.69
N ARG A 31 -4.12 -11.40 3.11
CA ARG A 31 -2.71 -11.05 3.05
C ARG A 31 -2.24 -10.86 1.61
N GLU A 32 -2.65 -11.73 0.72
CA GLU A 32 -2.34 -11.61 -0.70
C GLU A 32 -2.93 -10.36 -1.32
N LEU A 33 -4.18 -10.04 -0.98
CA LEU A 33 -4.83 -8.83 -1.46
C LEU A 33 -4.09 -7.59 -0.98
N LEU A 34 -3.70 -7.55 0.30
CA LEU A 34 -2.94 -6.42 0.86
C LEU A 34 -1.60 -6.25 0.14
N ARG A 35 -0.90 -7.35 -0.13
CA ARG A 35 0.37 -7.29 -0.86
C ARG A 35 0.18 -6.77 -2.28
N GLN A 36 -0.87 -7.22 -2.94
CA GLN A 36 -1.16 -6.76 -4.30
C GLN A 36 -1.45 -5.26 -4.31
N ARG A 37 -2.28 -4.79 -3.39
CA ARG A 37 -2.61 -3.37 -3.27
C ARG A 37 -1.37 -2.54 -2.92
N TYR A 38 -0.53 -3.06 -2.05
CA TYR A 38 0.72 -2.41 -1.70
C TYR A 38 1.60 -2.22 -2.93
N ARG A 39 1.78 -3.26 -3.72
CA ARG A 39 2.60 -3.20 -4.93
C ARG A 39 2.06 -2.21 -5.95
N GLU A 40 0.75 -2.24 -6.17
CA GLU A 40 0.10 -1.33 -7.11
C GLU A 40 0.28 0.12 -6.67
N THR A 41 0.06 0.41 -5.41
CA THR A 41 0.21 1.75 -4.87
C THR A 41 1.66 2.22 -4.92
N ALA A 42 2.60 1.34 -4.56
CA ALA A 42 4.03 1.66 -4.62
C ALA A 42 4.47 1.97 -6.06
N GLN A 43 3.95 1.24 -7.04
CA GLN A 43 4.25 1.50 -8.44
C GLN A 43 3.71 2.85 -8.89
N LEU A 44 2.49 3.19 -8.49
CA LEU A 44 1.91 4.50 -8.79
C LEU A 44 2.76 5.63 -8.25
N VAL A 45 3.24 5.50 -7.02
CA VAL A 45 4.10 6.52 -6.41
C VAL A 45 5.41 6.66 -7.17
N ARG A 46 5.99 5.55 -7.63
CA ARG A 46 7.23 5.60 -8.42
C ARG A 46 7.05 6.29 -9.76
N GLU A 47 5.89 6.12 -10.38
CA GLU A 47 5.57 6.75 -11.66
C GLU A 47 5.28 8.23 -11.52
N LEU A 48 4.96 8.67 -10.30
CA LEU A 48 4.66 10.06 -10.02
C LEU A 48 5.94 10.80 -9.69
N LYS A 49 6.59 11.27 -10.71
CA LYS A 49 7.74 12.14 -10.51
C LYS A 49 7.25 13.55 -10.16
N PRO A 50 7.92 14.19 -9.21
CA PRO A 50 7.60 15.58 -8.89
C PRO A 50 7.84 16.50 -10.06
#